data_7f1d82f9c289cfd039c2216f2616ec85
#
_entry.id   7f1d82f9c289cfd039c2216f2616ec85
#
_cell.length_a   1.000
_cell.length_b   1.000
_cell.length_c   1.000
_cell.angle_alpha   90.00
_cell.angle_beta   90.00
_cell.angle_gamma   90.00
#
_symmetry.space_group_name_H-M   'P 1'
#
loop_
_entity.id
_entity.type
_entity.pdbx_description
1 polymer ?
#
loop_
_entity_poly.entity_id
_entity_poly.type
_entity_poly.pdbx_seq_one_letter_code
_entity_poly.pdbx_strand_id
1 'polypeptide(L)'
;RNDLGRIAKTGTVKVNKLFEIEEHPTVYQMTSEVSAILEDRISLFDIFKAIFPCGSITGAPKVSTMKVIDELEPFDRNLYCGAIGYLSPDICEFSVPIRILYGNNHKYTYHAGGAVVWDSNAEDEWEETLTKTKFLQTDFQLIETGTDDWENHIQRMKKSAAALNFKWNSSIKNIKGTKRVLLNRDGSFEIQEKTFLPIISNKIRLGRKANSANPFLYHKTTIRESAPDDVFDIIGINERGEITEGTFTNIAVQINGELYTPPVECGLLAGTFRAKLLEQGKIKEKVLYPSDLEKAEKILCFNSVRKMVEVELCS
;
A
#
# COMPACT_ATOMS: atom_id res chain seq x y z
N ARG A 1 7.22 19.89 -24.81
CA ARG A 1 7.01 21.09 -25.63
C ARG A 1 7.22 20.80 -27.12
N ASN A 2 8.29 20.06 -27.49
CA ASN A 2 8.56 19.72 -28.89
C ASN A 2 7.47 18.82 -29.49
N ASP A 3 6.95 17.86 -28.73
CA ASP A 3 5.91 16.95 -29.19
C ASP A 3 4.60 17.70 -29.51
N LEU A 4 4.17 18.61 -28.64
CA LEU A 4 3.01 19.46 -28.88
C LEU A 4 3.22 20.40 -30.06
N GLY A 5 4.43 20.91 -30.28
CA GLY A 5 4.74 21.80 -31.39
C GLY A 5 4.52 21.20 -32.77
N ARG A 6 4.37 19.87 -32.89
CA ARG A 6 4.10 19.17 -34.15
C ARG A 6 2.65 19.24 -34.61
N ILE A 7 1.73 19.48 -33.67
CA ILE A 7 0.28 19.44 -33.90
C ILE A 7 -0.43 20.70 -33.43
N ALA A 8 0.32 21.67 -32.94
CA ALA A 8 -0.20 22.93 -32.40
C ALA A 8 -0.17 24.04 -33.45
N LYS A 9 -1.18 24.90 -33.43
CA LYS A 9 -1.16 26.16 -34.17
C LYS A 9 0.09 26.96 -33.79
N THR A 10 0.75 27.52 -34.80
CA THR A 10 1.99 28.27 -34.61
C THR A 10 1.86 29.34 -33.55
N GLY A 11 2.79 29.38 -32.59
CA GLY A 11 2.84 30.36 -31.50
C GLY A 11 1.87 30.10 -30.34
N THR A 12 1.13 28.98 -30.33
CA THR A 12 0.18 28.65 -29.24
C THR A 12 0.74 27.77 -28.14
N VAL A 13 1.92 27.17 -28.31
CA VAL A 13 2.56 26.35 -27.27
C VAL A 13 3.02 27.23 -26.14
N LYS A 14 2.47 27.02 -24.95
CA LYS A 14 2.77 27.80 -23.74
C LYS A 14 3.23 26.87 -22.62
N VAL A 15 4.16 27.35 -21.82
CA VAL A 15 4.55 26.74 -20.54
C VAL A 15 3.75 27.46 -19.47
N ASN A 16 2.76 26.81 -18.91
CA ASN A 16 1.88 27.39 -17.88
C ASN A 16 2.57 27.34 -16.50
N LYS A 17 3.25 26.23 -16.23
CA LYS A 17 4.01 25.99 -15.00
C LYS A 17 5.37 25.40 -15.35
N LEU A 18 6.40 25.82 -14.67
CA LEU A 18 7.77 25.36 -14.88
C LEU A 18 8.44 25.02 -13.56
N PHE A 19 8.87 23.76 -13.41
CA PHE A 19 9.55 23.26 -12.22
C PHE A 19 8.81 23.53 -10.91
N GLU A 20 7.49 23.45 -10.93
CA GLU A 20 6.66 23.57 -9.74
C GLU A 20 6.85 22.34 -8.85
N ILE A 21 7.04 22.55 -7.56
CA ILE A 21 7.17 21.46 -6.59
C ILE A 21 5.81 21.21 -5.97
N GLU A 22 5.29 20.02 -6.20
CA GLU A 22 4.07 19.51 -5.59
C GLU A 22 4.41 18.60 -4.40
N GLU A 23 3.83 18.90 -3.26
CA GLU A 23 4.00 18.11 -2.05
C GLU A 23 2.96 16.98 -2.00
N HIS A 24 3.45 15.75 -1.85
CA HIS A 24 2.64 14.56 -1.62
C HIS A 24 3.04 13.93 -0.28
N PRO A 25 2.20 13.08 0.34
CA PRO A 25 2.44 12.53 1.68
C PRO A 25 3.80 11.84 1.87
N THR A 26 4.41 11.36 0.80
CA THR A 26 5.66 10.58 0.86
C THR A 26 6.79 11.11 -0.04
N VAL A 27 6.51 12.06 -0.93
CA VAL A 27 7.48 12.56 -1.91
C VAL A 27 7.18 14.00 -2.29
N TYR A 28 8.21 14.71 -2.72
CA TYR A 28 8.09 15.95 -3.48
C TYR A 28 8.23 15.64 -4.96
N GLN A 29 7.26 16.08 -5.75
CA GLN A 29 7.24 15.88 -7.20
C GLN A 29 7.47 17.21 -7.91
N MET A 30 8.49 17.27 -8.75
CA MET A 30 8.69 18.45 -9.61
C MET A 30 7.91 18.27 -10.91
N THR A 31 7.02 19.21 -11.21
CA THR A 31 6.13 19.16 -12.38
C THR A 31 6.31 20.38 -13.27
N SER A 32 5.92 20.23 -14.54
CA SER A 32 5.80 21.33 -15.49
C SER A 32 4.56 21.11 -16.36
N GLU A 33 3.81 22.16 -16.59
CA GLU A 33 2.61 22.13 -17.41
C GLU A 33 2.84 22.87 -18.73
N VAL A 34 2.58 22.18 -19.84
CA VAL A 34 2.65 22.74 -21.19
C VAL A 34 1.32 22.55 -21.89
N SER A 35 0.78 23.62 -22.45
CA SER A 35 -0.47 23.61 -23.21
C SER A 35 -0.28 24.13 -24.64
N ALA A 36 -1.21 23.77 -25.53
CA ALA A 36 -1.23 24.24 -26.90
C ALA A 36 -2.66 24.20 -27.48
N ILE A 37 -2.93 25.01 -28.50
CA ILE A 37 -4.13 24.92 -29.32
C ILE A 37 -3.80 24.06 -30.54
N LEU A 38 -4.57 23.01 -30.76
CA LEU A 38 -4.35 22.07 -31.86
C LEU A 38 -4.69 22.74 -33.22
N GLU A 39 -4.00 22.29 -34.27
CA GLU A 39 -4.38 22.57 -35.62
C GLU A 39 -5.80 22.05 -35.95
N ASP A 40 -6.48 22.69 -36.88
CA ASP A 40 -7.83 22.28 -37.26
C ASP A 40 -7.82 20.89 -37.95
N ARG A 41 -8.80 20.07 -37.63
CA ARG A 41 -8.98 18.70 -38.18
C ARG A 41 -7.92 17.67 -37.80
N ILE A 42 -7.17 17.88 -36.72
CA ILE A 42 -6.27 16.88 -36.16
C ILE A 42 -7.10 15.74 -35.54
N SER A 43 -6.83 14.52 -35.96
CA SER A 43 -7.45 13.33 -35.38
C SER A 43 -6.80 12.94 -34.07
N LEU A 44 -7.51 12.18 -33.22
CA LEU A 44 -6.95 11.61 -32.01
C LEU A 44 -5.72 10.72 -32.30
N PHE A 45 -5.74 10.00 -33.42
CA PHE A 45 -4.60 9.19 -33.87
C PHE A 45 -3.37 10.06 -34.17
N ASP A 46 -3.55 11.21 -34.81
CA ASP A 46 -2.46 12.14 -35.11
C ASP A 46 -1.87 12.74 -33.81
N ILE A 47 -2.74 13.01 -32.83
CA ILE A 47 -2.31 13.46 -31.50
C ILE A 47 -1.40 12.40 -30.89
N PHE A 48 -1.85 11.13 -30.78
CA PHE A 48 -1.04 10.06 -30.22
C PHE A 48 0.28 9.86 -30.98
N LYS A 49 0.24 9.86 -32.30
CA LYS A 49 1.44 9.72 -33.14
C LYS A 49 2.46 10.84 -32.89
N ALA A 50 2.00 12.04 -32.58
CA ALA A 50 2.88 13.17 -32.30
C ALA A 50 3.47 13.14 -30.89
N ILE A 51 2.65 12.84 -29.86
CA ILE A 51 3.05 12.98 -28.47
C ILE A 51 3.57 11.70 -27.84
N PHE A 52 3.21 10.52 -28.36
CA PHE A 52 3.70 9.22 -27.84
C PHE A 52 4.65 8.51 -28.81
N PRO A 53 5.66 7.77 -28.27
CA PRO A 53 6.12 7.92 -26.89
C PRO A 53 6.63 9.33 -26.62
N CYS A 54 6.52 9.78 -25.37
CA CYS A 54 6.89 11.13 -24.99
C CYS A 54 8.39 11.40 -25.16
N GLY A 55 8.75 12.55 -25.71
CA GLY A 55 10.16 12.93 -25.87
C GLY A 55 10.90 13.10 -24.54
N SER A 56 10.20 13.42 -23.44
CA SER A 56 10.74 13.48 -22.08
C SER A 56 11.14 12.10 -21.53
N ILE A 57 10.61 11.02 -22.11
CA ILE A 57 10.90 9.63 -21.69
C ILE A 57 11.86 8.95 -22.66
N THR A 58 11.77 9.25 -23.95
CA THR A 58 12.62 8.64 -24.98
C THR A 58 13.88 9.44 -25.29
N GLY A 59 13.79 10.76 -25.22
CA GLY A 59 14.89 11.68 -25.51
C GLY A 59 14.65 12.57 -26.76
N ALA A 60 15.60 13.44 -27.00
CA ALA A 60 15.58 14.37 -28.13
C ALA A 60 16.94 14.34 -28.87
N PRO A 61 16.94 14.26 -30.22
CA PRO A 61 15.81 14.19 -31.16
C PRO A 61 15.08 12.82 -31.10
N LYS A 62 13.77 12.83 -30.91
CA LYS A 62 12.94 11.64 -30.61
C LYS A 62 13.20 10.45 -31.55
N VAL A 63 13.17 10.68 -32.86
CA VAL A 63 13.29 9.61 -33.86
C VAL A 63 14.67 8.91 -33.81
N SER A 64 15.75 9.66 -33.64
CA SER A 64 17.07 9.06 -33.54
C SER A 64 17.27 8.33 -32.22
N THR A 65 16.77 8.90 -31.11
CA THR A 65 16.85 8.24 -29.80
C THR A 65 16.03 6.95 -29.78
N MET A 66 14.84 6.93 -30.37
CA MET A 66 14.04 5.70 -30.49
C MET A 66 14.76 4.59 -31.29
N LYS A 67 15.51 4.95 -32.33
CA LYS A 67 16.33 3.96 -33.07
C LYS A 67 17.45 3.39 -32.21
N VAL A 68 18.13 4.23 -31.43
CA VAL A 68 19.16 3.79 -30.49
C VAL A 68 18.58 2.87 -29.42
N ILE A 69 17.38 3.19 -28.88
CA ILE A 69 16.69 2.32 -27.92
C ILE A 69 16.39 0.95 -28.55
N ASP A 70 15.85 0.91 -29.77
CA ASP A 70 15.54 -0.31 -30.50
C ASP A 70 16.77 -1.18 -30.78
N GLU A 71 17.91 -0.54 -31.03
CA GLU A 71 19.21 -1.22 -31.26
C GLU A 71 19.82 -1.79 -29.96
N LEU A 72 19.63 -1.09 -28.81
CA LEU A 72 20.31 -1.43 -27.56
C LEU A 72 19.49 -2.31 -26.62
N GLU A 73 18.16 -2.16 -26.61
CA GLU A 73 17.31 -2.93 -25.71
C GLU A 73 16.94 -4.30 -26.32
N PRO A 74 17.28 -5.42 -25.67
CA PRO A 74 17.02 -6.75 -26.19
C PRO A 74 15.57 -7.24 -25.96
N PHE A 75 14.65 -6.34 -25.63
CA PHE A 75 13.26 -6.65 -25.28
C PHE A 75 12.31 -5.55 -25.74
N ASP A 76 11.05 -5.92 -25.95
CA ASP A 76 9.98 -4.96 -26.23
C ASP A 76 9.53 -4.25 -24.96
N ARG A 77 9.37 -2.94 -25.02
CA ARG A 77 8.87 -2.12 -23.89
C ARG A 77 7.39 -2.35 -23.58
N ASN A 78 6.63 -2.88 -24.52
CA ASN A 78 5.18 -3.10 -24.41
C ASN A 78 4.43 -1.85 -23.91
N LEU A 79 3.81 -1.94 -22.73
CA LEU A 79 3.10 -0.81 -22.11
C LEU A 79 4.06 0.27 -21.56
N TYR A 80 5.29 -0.09 -21.25
CA TYR A 80 6.25 0.83 -20.64
C TYR A 80 6.56 1.99 -21.58
N CYS A 81 6.43 3.22 -21.10
CA CYS A 81 6.59 4.48 -21.85
C CYS A 81 5.55 4.71 -22.95
N GLY A 82 4.50 3.91 -23.03
CA GLY A 82 3.37 4.10 -23.91
C GLY A 82 2.31 5.06 -23.34
N ALA A 83 1.04 4.69 -23.45
CA ALA A 83 -0.10 5.47 -22.93
C ALA A 83 -1.16 4.55 -22.34
N ILE A 84 -1.65 4.90 -21.15
CA ILE A 84 -2.84 4.29 -20.52
C ILE A 84 -3.78 5.41 -20.13
N GLY A 85 -5.05 5.31 -20.49
CA GLY A 85 -5.97 6.37 -20.14
C GLY A 85 -7.42 6.07 -20.46
N TYR A 86 -8.20 7.11 -20.38
CA TYR A 86 -9.64 7.10 -20.57
C TYR A 86 -10.02 8.10 -21.66
N LEU A 87 -10.95 7.66 -22.51
CA LEU A 87 -11.52 8.48 -23.57
C LEU A 87 -13.04 8.41 -23.51
N SER A 88 -13.69 9.56 -23.42
CA SER A 88 -15.13 9.75 -23.55
C SER A 88 -15.41 10.97 -24.42
N PRO A 89 -16.69 11.27 -24.75
CA PRO A 89 -17.03 12.49 -25.49
C PRO A 89 -16.52 13.78 -24.84
N ASP A 90 -16.43 13.82 -23.51
CA ASP A 90 -16.11 15.03 -22.75
C ASP A 90 -14.70 15.00 -22.14
N ILE A 91 -14.06 13.84 -22.02
CA ILE A 91 -12.79 13.67 -21.33
C ILE A 91 -11.84 12.82 -22.16
N CYS A 92 -10.62 13.31 -22.33
CA CYS A 92 -9.51 12.61 -22.93
C CYS A 92 -8.29 12.76 -21.99
N GLU A 93 -8.01 11.73 -21.17
CA GLU A 93 -6.98 11.76 -20.17
C GLU A 93 -6.11 10.49 -20.25
N PHE A 94 -4.79 10.68 -20.36
CA PHE A 94 -3.82 9.59 -20.49
C PHE A 94 -2.60 9.84 -19.63
N SER A 95 -2.12 8.76 -19.01
CA SER A 95 -0.84 8.71 -18.30
C SER A 95 0.21 7.99 -19.13
N VAL A 96 1.47 8.36 -18.92
CA VAL A 96 2.62 7.60 -19.39
C VAL A 96 2.91 6.49 -18.37
N PRO A 97 2.77 5.20 -18.72
CA PRO A 97 3.00 4.09 -17.81
C PRO A 97 4.50 3.88 -17.57
N ILE A 98 5.03 4.60 -16.62
CA ILE A 98 6.32 4.38 -15.96
C ILE A 98 6.05 3.87 -14.55
N ARG A 99 6.95 3.06 -13.99
CA ARG A 99 6.75 2.37 -12.69
C ARG A 99 5.47 1.52 -12.68
N ILE A 100 5.22 0.83 -13.77
CA ILE A 100 4.07 -0.05 -13.96
C ILE A 100 4.49 -1.52 -13.80
N LEU A 101 3.70 -2.26 -13.02
CA LEU A 101 3.77 -3.71 -12.94
C LEU A 101 2.60 -4.28 -13.76
N TYR A 102 2.89 -5.07 -14.76
CA TYR A 102 1.87 -5.72 -15.59
C TYR A 102 2.20 -7.20 -15.81
N GLY A 103 1.20 -8.00 -16.06
CA GLY A 103 1.40 -9.42 -16.30
C GLY A 103 0.12 -10.23 -16.15
N ASN A 104 0.27 -11.55 -16.30
CA ASN A 104 -0.79 -12.53 -16.12
C ASN A 104 -0.22 -13.87 -15.62
N ASN A 105 -1.09 -14.78 -15.20
CA ASN A 105 -0.72 -16.15 -14.83
C ASN A 105 0.53 -16.24 -13.94
N HIS A 106 0.62 -15.40 -12.90
CA HIS A 106 1.72 -15.34 -11.93
C HIS A 106 3.09 -14.92 -12.52
N LYS A 107 3.11 -14.40 -13.75
CA LYS A 107 4.28 -13.77 -14.33
C LYS A 107 4.03 -12.27 -14.45
N TYR A 108 4.88 -11.47 -13.83
CA TYR A 108 4.78 -10.02 -13.83
C TYR A 108 6.07 -9.41 -14.35
N THR A 109 5.92 -8.35 -15.14
CA THR A 109 7.03 -7.57 -15.69
C THR A 109 6.96 -6.16 -15.11
N TYR A 110 8.07 -5.69 -14.63
CA TYR A 110 8.28 -4.32 -14.20
C TYR A 110 9.53 -3.77 -14.89
N HIS A 111 9.34 -2.74 -15.71
CA HIS A 111 10.44 -2.04 -16.32
C HIS A 111 10.86 -0.87 -15.43
N ALA A 112 12.16 -0.76 -15.18
CA ALA A 112 12.77 0.35 -14.48
C ALA A 112 13.93 0.91 -15.32
N GLY A 113 14.18 2.19 -15.19
CA GLY A 113 15.25 2.87 -15.87
C GLY A 113 15.37 4.33 -15.44
N GLY A 114 16.44 4.99 -15.85
CA GLY A 114 16.74 6.40 -15.64
C GLY A 114 16.77 7.19 -16.94
N ALA A 115 16.93 8.50 -16.83
CA ALA A 115 17.15 9.39 -17.97
C ALA A 115 18.64 9.75 -18.03
N VAL A 116 19.37 9.22 -19.01
CA VAL A 116 20.78 9.49 -19.20
C VAL A 116 20.97 10.84 -19.89
N VAL A 117 21.75 11.71 -19.30
CA VAL A 117 22.15 13.01 -19.83
C VAL A 117 23.70 13.08 -20.00
N TRP A 118 24.20 14.16 -20.57
CA TRP A 118 25.62 14.30 -20.84
C TRP A 118 26.53 14.15 -19.61
N ASP A 119 26.07 14.64 -18.46
CA ASP A 119 26.82 14.62 -17.21
C ASP A 119 26.50 13.38 -16.34
N SER A 120 25.70 12.43 -16.86
CA SER A 120 25.35 11.21 -16.11
C SER A 120 26.56 10.31 -15.93
N ASN A 121 26.66 9.72 -14.75
CA ASN A 121 27.61 8.65 -14.43
C ASN A 121 26.88 7.30 -14.49
N ALA A 122 27.45 6.29 -15.11
CA ALA A 122 26.82 5.01 -15.35
C ALA A 122 26.47 4.27 -14.02
N GLU A 123 27.35 4.34 -13.03
CA GLU A 123 27.17 3.73 -11.73
C GLU A 123 26.02 4.39 -10.96
N ASP A 124 25.94 5.71 -10.99
CA ASP A 124 24.88 6.47 -10.31
C ASP A 124 23.51 6.22 -10.94
N GLU A 125 23.42 6.18 -12.26
CA GLU A 125 22.17 5.85 -13.00
C GLU A 125 21.72 4.41 -12.72
N TRP A 126 22.66 3.48 -12.58
CA TRP A 126 22.38 2.10 -12.23
C TRP A 126 21.84 2.00 -10.79
N GLU A 127 22.47 2.67 -9.82
CA GLU A 127 22.01 2.73 -8.42
C GLU A 127 20.63 3.39 -8.32
N GLU A 128 20.36 4.43 -9.10
CA GLU A 128 19.04 5.05 -9.19
C GLU A 128 18.00 4.06 -9.71
N THR A 129 18.34 3.31 -10.76
CA THR A 129 17.48 2.28 -11.34
C THR A 129 17.16 1.19 -10.31
N LEU A 130 18.16 0.70 -9.57
CA LEU A 130 17.97 -0.26 -8.48
C LEU A 130 17.09 0.32 -7.36
N THR A 131 17.28 1.58 -7.02
CA THR A 131 16.47 2.28 -6.01
C THR A 131 15.01 2.37 -6.42
N LYS A 132 14.72 2.59 -7.70
CA LYS A 132 13.36 2.57 -8.25
C LYS A 132 12.68 1.19 -8.19
N THR A 133 13.43 0.12 -7.96
CA THR A 133 12.89 -1.25 -7.79
C THR A 133 12.76 -1.69 -6.34
N LYS A 134 13.33 -0.96 -5.39
CA LYS A 134 13.36 -1.35 -3.94
C LYS A 134 11.97 -1.62 -3.37
N PHE A 135 10.93 -0.92 -3.82
CA PHE A 135 9.56 -1.15 -3.34
C PHE A 135 9.03 -2.55 -3.71
N LEU A 136 9.55 -3.19 -4.77
CA LEU A 136 9.21 -4.58 -5.13
C LEU A 136 9.87 -5.59 -4.19
N GLN A 137 10.91 -5.18 -3.49
CA GLN A 137 11.70 -5.99 -2.57
C GLN A 137 11.41 -5.62 -1.12
N THR A 138 10.24 -5.07 -0.81
CA THR A 138 9.87 -4.73 0.57
C THR A 138 10.01 -5.97 1.43
N ASP A 139 11.14 -6.09 2.11
CA ASP A 139 11.36 -7.12 3.10
C ASP A 139 10.47 -6.83 4.30
N PHE A 140 9.62 -7.76 4.59
CA PHE A 140 8.84 -7.76 5.80
C PHE A 140 8.98 -9.09 6.50
N GLN A 141 8.74 -9.07 7.79
CA GLN A 141 8.74 -10.27 8.62
C GLN A 141 7.32 -10.60 9.04
N LEU A 142 7.05 -11.88 9.23
CA LEU A 142 5.89 -12.29 10.01
C LEU A 142 6.21 -12.06 11.48
N ILE A 143 5.22 -11.56 12.21
CA ILE A 143 5.42 -11.18 13.61
C ILE A 143 4.32 -11.75 14.48
N GLU A 144 4.70 -12.33 15.60
CA GLU A 144 3.79 -12.68 16.68
C GLU A 144 4.26 -12.05 17.98
N THR A 145 3.31 -11.61 18.79
CA THR A 145 3.59 -11.08 20.12
C THR A 145 2.53 -11.60 21.06
N GLY A 146 2.95 -12.27 22.13
CA GLY A 146 2.05 -12.90 23.09
C GLY A 146 2.67 -12.98 24.48
N THR A 147 1.83 -13.26 25.46
CA THR A 147 2.21 -13.51 26.86
C THR A 147 1.93 -14.96 27.25
N ASP A 148 0.89 -15.51 26.69
CA ASP A 148 0.36 -16.86 26.93
C ASP A 148 -0.21 -17.40 25.61
N ASP A 149 -0.76 -18.61 25.62
CA ASP A 149 -1.45 -19.21 24.47
C ASP A 149 -0.62 -19.22 23.17
N TRP A 150 0.69 -19.49 23.32
CA TRP A 150 1.63 -19.46 22.20
C TRP A 150 1.31 -20.48 21.10
N GLU A 151 0.57 -21.52 21.40
CA GLU A 151 0.17 -22.50 20.40
C GLU A 151 -0.68 -21.86 19.29
N ASN A 152 -1.69 -21.07 19.67
CA ASN A 152 -2.54 -20.34 18.72
C ASN A 152 -1.77 -19.28 17.95
N HIS A 153 -0.81 -18.58 18.58
CA HIS A 153 0.10 -17.65 17.92
C HIS A 153 0.97 -18.34 16.86
N ILE A 154 1.56 -19.48 17.20
CA ILE A 154 2.39 -20.27 16.28
C ILE A 154 1.56 -20.81 15.11
N GLN A 155 0.35 -21.32 15.35
CA GLN A 155 -0.53 -21.81 14.30
C GLN A 155 -0.92 -20.68 13.33
N ARG A 156 -1.23 -19.47 13.83
CA ARG A 156 -1.52 -18.31 12.99
C ARG A 156 -0.32 -17.91 12.16
N MET A 157 0.88 -17.82 12.75
CA MET A 157 2.11 -17.52 12.02
C MET A 157 2.40 -18.58 10.94
N LYS A 158 2.19 -19.85 11.24
CA LYS A 158 2.37 -20.95 10.27
C LYS A 158 1.39 -20.83 9.09
N LYS A 159 0.12 -20.49 9.33
CA LYS A 159 -0.86 -20.20 8.27
C LYS A 159 -0.41 -19.01 7.43
N SER A 160 0.06 -17.95 8.06
CA SER A 160 0.58 -16.77 7.35
C SER A 160 1.84 -17.08 6.54
N ALA A 161 2.73 -17.93 7.06
CA ALA A 161 3.94 -18.37 6.35
C ALA A 161 3.57 -19.11 5.06
N ALA A 162 2.60 -20.02 5.11
CA ALA A 162 2.12 -20.73 3.93
C ALA A 162 1.46 -19.78 2.91
N ALA A 163 0.61 -18.86 3.37
CA ALA A 163 -0.11 -17.93 2.50
C ALA A 163 0.81 -16.89 1.81
N LEU A 164 1.88 -16.45 2.50
CA LEU A 164 2.78 -15.40 2.02
C LEU A 164 4.14 -15.93 1.51
N ASN A 165 4.23 -17.25 1.32
CA ASN A 165 5.42 -17.93 0.78
C ASN A 165 6.69 -17.72 1.63
N PHE A 166 6.56 -17.86 2.95
CA PHE A 166 7.65 -17.92 3.90
C PHE A 166 8.02 -19.37 4.19
N LYS A 167 9.32 -19.66 4.33
CA LYS A 167 9.79 -20.97 4.79
C LYS A 167 9.48 -21.12 6.27
N TRP A 168 8.66 -22.12 6.62
CA TRP A 168 8.37 -22.39 8.02
C TRP A 168 9.57 -23.00 8.74
N ASN A 169 9.81 -22.56 9.97
CA ASN A 169 10.85 -23.13 10.84
C ASN A 169 10.22 -23.88 12.03
N SER A 170 10.39 -25.19 12.06
CA SER A 170 9.81 -26.06 13.10
C SER A 170 10.44 -25.87 14.49
N SER A 171 11.53 -25.13 14.60
CA SER A 171 12.15 -24.75 15.88
C SER A 171 11.36 -23.65 16.60
N ILE A 172 10.42 -22.99 15.94
CA ILE A 172 9.47 -22.05 16.57
C ILE A 172 8.45 -22.86 17.36
N LYS A 173 8.79 -23.20 18.60
CA LYS A 173 7.97 -24.01 19.54
C LYS A 173 8.40 -23.75 21.00
N ASN A 174 7.56 -24.16 21.92
CA ASN A 174 7.83 -24.09 23.37
C ASN A 174 8.13 -22.67 23.88
N ILE A 175 7.53 -21.67 23.29
CA ILE A 175 7.70 -20.27 23.70
C ILE A 175 6.89 -20.03 24.95
N LYS A 176 7.49 -19.34 25.94
CA LYS A 176 6.85 -19.03 27.23
C LYS A 176 7.07 -17.54 27.56
N GLY A 177 6.15 -16.98 28.32
CA GLY A 177 6.23 -15.60 28.78
C GLY A 177 5.99 -14.56 27.67
N THR A 178 6.29 -13.32 28.00
CA THR A 178 6.02 -12.17 27.13
C THR A 178 7.12 -12.03 26.08
N LYS A 179 6.86 -12.52 24.89
CA LYS A 179 7.83 -12.58 23.79
C LYS A 179 7.27 -11.94 22.52
N ARG A 180 8.19 -11.60 21.63
CA ARG A 180 7.94 -11.30 20.23
C ARG A 180 8.75 -12.24 19.36
N VAL A 181 8.10 -12.86 18.39
CA VAL A 181 8.74 -13.73 17.39
C VAL A 181 8.68 -13.01 16.05
N LEU A 182 9.80 -12.94 15.38
CA LEU A 182 9.96 -12.42 14.03
C LEU A 182 10.43 -13.57 13.14
N LEU A 183 9.74 -13.83 12.03
CA LEU A 183 10.11 -14.86 11.05
C LEU A 183 10.43 -14.20 9.72
N ASN A 184 11.62 -14.46 9.20
CA ASN A 184 12.08 -14.02 7.89
C ASN A 184 11.59 -14.97 6.79
N ARG A 185 11.60 -14.49 5.54
CA ARG A 185 11.16 -15.26 4.39
C ARG A 185 11.94 -16.56 4.18
N ASP A 186 13.24 -16.55 4.46
CA ASP A 186 14.13 -17.72 4.36
C ASP A 186 13.95 -18.78 5.45
N GLY A 187 13.12 -18.48 6.47
CA GLY A 187 12.87 -19.35 7.63
C GLY A 187 13.78 -19.06 8.82
N SER A 188 14.71 -18.12 8.73
CA SER A 188 15.43 -17.63 9.92
C SER A 188 14.46 -16.87 10.82
N PHE A 189 14.65 -16.93 12.13
CA PHE A 189 13.76 -16.29 13.09
C PHE A 189 14.49 -15.75 14.30
N GLU A 190 13.86 -14.79 14.97
CA GLU A 190 14.34 -14.18 16.21
C GLU A 190 13.23 -14.22 17.26
N ILE A 191 13.60 -14.46 18.52
CA ILE A 191 12.70 -14.37 19.67
C ILE A 191 13.24 -13.29 20.60
N GLN A 192 12.46 -12.24 20.78
CA GLN A 192 12.80 -11.09 21.60
C GLN A 192 11.97 -11.09 22.90
N GLU A 193 12.61 -10.73 24.03
CA GLU A 193 11.89 -10.31 25.24
C GLU A 193 11.10 -9.03 24.96
N LYS A 194 9.88 -8.94 25.45
CA LYS A 194 9.07 -7.74 25.24
C LYS A 194 8.47 -7.25 26.55
N THR A 195 8.74 -5.99 26.87
CA THR A 195 8.02 -5.24 27.88
C THR A 195 7.07 -4.26 27.23
N PHE A 196 5.94 -4.01 27.84
CA PHE A 196 4.95 -3.09 27.31
C PHE A 196 4.83 -1.86 28.21
N LEU A 197 4.90 -0.71 27.59
CA LEU A 197 4.66 0.56 28.26
C LEU A 197 3.22 0.62 28.79
N PRO A 198 2.97 1.33 29.88
CA PRO A 198 1.62 1.62 30.37
C PRO A 198 0.75 2.23 29.27
N ILE A 199 -0.55 2.04 29.39
CA ILE A 199 -1.54 2.72 28.53
C ILE A 199 -1.55 4.19 28.94
N ILE A 200 -1.20 5.09 28.01
CA ILE A 200 -1.12 6.54 28.24
C ILE A 200 -2.47 7.20 27.94
N SER A 201 -3.24 6.65 27.01
CA SER A 201 -4.53 7.18 26.58
C SER A 201 -5.53 6.03 26.43
N ASN A 202 -6.80 6.27 26.77
CA ASN A 202 -7.91 5.35 26.46
C ASN A 202 -8.74 5.83 25.25
N LYS A 203 -8.26 6.84 24.52
CA LYS A 203 -8.97 7.44 23.39
C LYS A 203 -8.66 6.71 22.09
N ILE A 204 -9.66 6.47 21.27
CA ILE A 204 -9.51 5.96 19.91
C ILE A 204 -10.02 6.98 18.90
N ARG A 205 -9.49 6.90 17.68
CA ARG A 205 -9.90 7.74 16.56
C ARG A 205 -10.32 6.86 15.39
N LEU A 206 -11.36 7.26 14.65
CA LEU A 206 -11.64 6.69 13.34
C LEU A 206 -10.79 7.39 12.28
N GLY A 207 -10.34 6.67 11.26
CA GLY A 207 -9.63 7.36 10.18
C GLY A 207 -8.70 6.53 9.33
N ARG A 208 -8.32 5.31 9.74
CA ARG A 208 -7.51 4.44 8.89
C ARG A 208 -8.37 3.87 7.76
N LYS A 209 -8.02 4.16 6.51
CA LYS A 209 -8.65 3.53 5.35
C LYS A 209 -8.12 2.11 5.18
N ALA A 210 -9.00 1.14 5.14
CA ALA A 210 -8.69 -0.25 4.85
C ALA A 210 -9.32 -0.66 3.52
N ASN A 211 -8.63 -1.49 2.76
CA ASN A 211 -9.19 -2.14 1.57
C ASN A 211 -9.27 -3.64 1.87
N SER A 212 -10.48 -4.19 2.00
CA SER A 212 -10.68 -5.59 2.36
C SER A 212 -10.09 -6.60 1.35
N ALA A 213 -9.78 -6.16 0.14
CA ALA A 213 -9.03 -6.97 -0.84
C ALA A 213 -7.52 -7.04 -0.55
N ASN A 214 -6.98 -6.24 0.38
CA ASN A 214 -5.57 -6.27 0.73
C ASN A 214 -5.25 -7.49 1.61
N PRO A 215 -4.49 -8.50 1.12
CA PRO A 215 -4.18 -9.71 1.88
C PRO A 215 -3.40 -9.44 3.17
N PHE A 216 -2.62 -8.35 3.25
CA PHE A 216 -1.83 -8.02 4.44
C PHE A 216 -2.68 -7.66 5.67
N LEU A 217 -3.96 -7.33 5.51
CA LEU A 217 -4.87 -7.11 6.65
C LEU A 217 -5.11 -8.40 7.45
N TYR A 218 -5.08 -9.55 6.78
CA TYR A 218 -5.34 -10.87 7.36
C TYR A 218 -4.12 -11.53 7.99
N HIS A 219 -2.94 -10.94 7.81
CA HIS A 219 -1.66 -11.46 8.28
C HIS A 219 -0.94 -10.47 9.19
N LYS A 220 -0.32 -10.98 10.25
CA LYS A 220 0.44 -10.13 11.16
C LYS A 220 1.87 -9.99 10.68
N THR A 221 2.18 -8.83 10.11
CA THR A 221 3.47 -8.51 9.50
C THR A 221 4.09 -7.25 10.11
N THR A 222 5.36 -7.00 9.81
CA THR A 222 6.06 -5.78 10.24
C THR A 222 5.71 -4.53 9.40
N ILE A 223 4.89 -4.67 8.33
CA ILE A 223 4.45 -3.53 7.48
C ILE A 223 3.31 -2.71 8.14
N ARG A 224 2.82 -3.13 9.31
CA ARG A 224 1.70 -2.45 9.96
C ARG A 224 2.07 -1.05 10.41
N GLU A 225 1.15 -0.13 10.20
CA GLU A 225 1.22 1.22 10.76
C GLU A 225 1.18 1.16 12.29
N SER A 226 1.82 2.11 12.94
CA SER A 226 1.71 2.34 14.38
C SER A 226 0.67 3.40 14.69
N ALA A 227 -0.01 3.29 15.82
CA ALA A 227 -0.86 4.37 16.31
C ALA A 227 0.02 5.56 16.75
N PRO A 228 -0.43 6.81 16.55
CA PRO A 228 0.20 7.98 17.16
C PRO A 228 0.16 7.93 18.68
N ASP A 229 1.10 8.63 19.33
CA ASP A 229 1.24 8.60 20.80
C ASP A 229 0.09 9.28 21.56
N ASP A 230 -0.73 10.09 20.89
CA ASP A 230 -1.83 10.85 21.48
C ASP A 230 -3.14 10.07 21.65
N VAL A 231 -3.26 8.90 21.01
CA VAL A 231 -4.42 8.02 21.10
C VAL A 231 -4.02 6.58 21.46
N PHE A 232 -4.97 5.80 21.96
CA PHE A 232 -4.75 4.39 22.22
C PHE A 232 -4.59 3.59 20.91
N ASP A 233 -5.51 3.82 19.96
CA ASP A 233 -5.45 3.16 18.65
C ASP A 233 -6.22 3.98 17.60
N ILE A 234 -5.97 3.70 16.32
CA ILE A 234 -6.77 4.23 15.20
C ILE A 234 -7.53 3.09 14.56
N ILE A 235 -8.85 3.21 14.56
CA ILE A 235 -9.75 2.20 14.02
C ILE A 235 -9.96 2.40 12.53
N GLY A 236 -9.83 1.31 11.78
CA GLY A 236 -9.98 1.30 10.34
C GLY A 236 -11.44 1.22 9.87
N ILE A 237 -11.68 1.80 8.69
CA ILE A 237 -12.94 1.72 7.94
C ILE A 237 -12.60 1.21 6.55
N ASN A 238 -13.31 0.17 6.07
CA ASN A 238 -13.09 -0.39 4.75
C ASN A 238 -13.83 0.40 3.65
N GLU A 239 -13.66 -0.03 2.42
CA GLU A 239 -14.27 0.56 1.22
C GLU A 239 -15.81 0.49 1.20
N ARG A 240 -16.41 -0.37 2.07
CA ARG A 240 -17.86 -0.49 2.23
C ARG A 240 -18.40 0.35 3.39
N GLY A 241 -17.54 1.13 4.06
CA GLY A 241 -17.88 1.93 5.22
C GLY A 241 -17.96 1.12 6.53
N GLU A 242 -17.53 -0.12 6.54
CA GLU A 242 -17.59 -1.03 7.68
C GLU A 242 -16.36 -0.85 8.57
N ILE A 243 -16.55 -0.93 9.89
CA ILE A 243 -15.45 -0.95 10.87
C ILE A 243 -14.63 -2.22 10.70
N THR A 244 -13.31 -2.09 10.79
CA THR A 244 -12.37 -3.22 10.71
C THR A 244 -11.73 -3.49 12.07
N GLU A 245 -10.51 -3.08 12.25
CA GLU A 245 -9.73 -3.23 13.50
C GLU A 245 -8.84 -2.00 13.74
N GLY A 246 -8.22 -1.91 14.89
CA GLY A 246 -7.16 -0.95 15.17
C GLY A 246 -5.84 -1.29 14.48
N THR A 247 -4.83 -0.44 14.66
CA THR A 247 -3.48 -0.71 14.14
C THR A 247 -2.83 -1.92 14.83
N PHE A 248 -3.17 -2.17 16.09
CA PHE A 248 -2.65 -3.30 16.87
C PHE A 248 -3.70 -4.05 17.71
N THR A 249 -4.98 -3.62 17.69
CA THR A 249 -6.07 -4.25 18.44
C THR A 249 -7.23 -4.67 17.55
N ASN A 250 -7.97 -5.72 17.95
CA ASN A 250 -9.34 -5.89 17.49
C ASN A 250 -10.27 -5.02 18.34
N ILE A 251 -11.49 -4.80 17.86
CA ILE A 251 -12.51 -3.96 18.51
C ILE A 251 -13.78 -4.74 18.76
N ALA A 252 -14.48 -4.43 19.85
CA ALA A 252 -15.87 -4.82 20.07
C ALA A 252 -16.65 -3.65 20.64
N VAL A 253 -17.95 -3.63 20.36
CA VAL A 253 -18.90 -2.64 20.89
C VAL A 253 -20.02 -3.34 21.63
N GLN A 254 -20.49 -2.75 22.72
CA GLN A 254 -21.66 -3.23 23.46
C GLN A 254 -22.91 -2.54 22.93
N ILE A 255 -23.86 -3.35 22.49
CA ILE A 255 -25.18 -2.90 22.01
C ILE A 255 -26.24 -3.78 22.66
N ASN A 256 -27.18 -3.17 23.37
CA ASN A 256 -28.24 -3.87 24.13
C ASN A 256 -27.68 -4.95 25.07
N GLY A 257 -26.60 -4.65 25.78
CA GLY A 257 -25.95 -5.55 26.73
C GLY A 257 -25.08 -6.65 26.11
N GLU A 258 -25.05 -6.83 24.78
CA GLU A 258 -24.25 -7.83 24.07
C GLU A 258 -23.03 -7.21 23.38
N LEU A 259 -21.91 -7.91 23.35
CA LEU A 259 -20.67 -7.47 22.70
C LEU A 259 -20.57 -8.01 21.28
N TYR A 260 -20.37 -7.12 20.33
CA TYR A 260 -20.20 -7.42 18.90
C TYR A 260 -18.84 -6.98 18.38
N THR A 261 -18.22 -7.81 17.54
CA THR A 261 -16.95 -7.53 16.85
C THR A 261 -17.13 -7.71 15.35
N PRO A 262 -16.45 -6.94 14.49
CA PRO A 262 -16.57 -7.12 13.06
C PRO A 262 -16.10 -8.53 12.64
N PRO A 263 -16.75 -9.16 11.63
CA PRO A 263 -16.28 -10.39 11.02
C PRO A 263 -14.97 -10.16 10.25
N VAL A 264 -14.18 -11.22 10.05
CA VAL A 264 -12.86 -11.13 9.43
C VAL A 264 -12.93 -10.57 8.00
N GLU A 265 -14.01 -10.86 7.27
CA GLU A 265 -14.28 -10.42 5.91
C GLU A 265 -14.38 -8.89 5.76
N CYS A 266 -14.54 -8.16 6.86
CA CYS A 266 -14.43 -6.69 6.85
C CYS A 266 -13.01 -6.20 6.60
N GLY A 267 -11.99 -7.08 6.64
CA GLY A 267 -10.59 -6.72 6.41
C GLY A 267 -9.83 -6.50 7.71
N LEU A 268 -9.74 -7.54 8.53
CA LEU A 268 -9.05 -7.49 9.81
C LEU A 268 -8.29 -8.78 10.12
N LEU A 269 -7.32 -8.69 11.03
CA LEU A 269 -6.60 -9.83 11.53
C LEU A 269 -7.48 -10.69 12.44
N ALA A 270 -7.52 -12.00 12.18
CA ALA A 270 -8.11 -12.97 13.10
C ALA A 270 -7.25 -13.08 14.37
N GLY A 271 -7.51 -12.20 15.36
CA GLY A 271 -6.77 -12.14 16.62
C GLY A 271 -6.92 -13.43 17.42
N THR A 272 -5.84 -13.95 18.03
CA THR A 272 -5.89 -15.15 18.87
C THR A 272 -6.78 -14.94 20.09
N PHE A 273 -6.73 -13.75 20.69
CA PHE A 273 -7.61 -13.42 21.81
C PHE A 273 -9.07 -13.21 21.36
N ARG A 274 -9.29 -12.66 20.15
CA ARG A 274 -10.61 -12.57 19.52
C ARG A 274 -11.23 -13.95 19.32
N ALA A 275 -10.46 -14.88 18.76
CA ALA A 275 -10.93 -16.26 18.57
C ALA A 275 -11.35 -16.91 19.90
N LYS A 276 -10.57 -16.74 20.96
CA LYS A 276 -10.91 -17.23 22.31
C LYS A 276 -12.18 -16.61 22.86
N LEU A 277 -12.42 -15.32 22.65
CA LEU A 277 -13.65 -14.65 23.13
C LEU A 277 -14.88 -15.13 22.36
N LEU A 278 -14.77 -15.37 21.05
CA LEU A 278 -15.82 -15.95 20.21
C LEU A 278 -16.15 -17.39 20.65
N GLU A 279 -15.15 -18.23 20.85
CA GLU A 279 -15.32 -19.61 21.33
C GLU A 279 -16.01 -19.67 22.69
N GLN A 280 -15.70 -18.73 23.59
CA GLN A 280 -16.33 -18.59 24.90
C GLN A 280 -17.74 -17.94 24.84
N GLY A 281 -18.21 -17.55 23.69
CA GLY A 281 -19.49 -16.84 23.52
C GLY A 281 -19.55 -15.45 24.17
N LYS A 282 -18.37 -14.87 24.51
CA LYS A 282 -18.28 -13.55 25.14
C LYS A 282 -18.48 -12.38 24.17
N ILE A 283 -18.20 -12.61 22.88
CA ILE A 283 -18.47 -11.68 21.79
C ILE A 283 -19.14 -12.43 20.64
N LYS A 284 -19.90 -11.71 19.82
CA LYS A 284 -20.55 -12.22 18.60
C LYS A 284 -20.08 -11.44 17.39
N GLU A 285 -20.05 -12.07 16.24
CA GLU A 285 -19.74 -11.37 15.00
C GLU A 285 -20.95 -10.58 14.48
N LYS A 286 -20.70 -9.33 14.10
CA LYS A 286 -21.68 -8.45 13.46
C LYS A 286 -20.91 -7.39 12.66
N VAL A 287 -21.35 -7.10 11.44
CA VAL A 287 -20.82 -5.94 10.69
C VAL A 287 -21.19 -4.68 11.47
N LEU A 288 -20.18 -3.85 11.72
CA LEU A 288 -20.29 -2.61 12.49
C LEU A 288 -19.96 -1.42 11.59
N TYR A 289 -20.65 -0.31 11.84
CA TYR A 289 -20.46 0.96 11.16
C TYR A 289 -20.04 2.06 12.15
N PRO A 290 -19.50 3.20 11.72
CA PRO A 290 -19.17 4.32 12.60
C PRO A 290 -20.32 4.72 13.53
N SER A 291 -21.55 4.72 13.04
CA SER A 291 -22.75 5.02 13.84
C SER A 291 -23.03 4.03 14.97
N ASP A 292 -22.54 2.79 14.88
CA ASP A 292 -22.65 1.81 15.97
C ASP A 292 -21.70 2.17 17.12
N LEU A 293 -20.50 2.73 16.83
CA LEU A 293 -19.57 3.20 17.85
C LEU A 293 -20.11 4.43 18.59
N GLU A 294 -20.75 5.34 17.86
CA GLU A 294 -21.36 6.56 18.47
C GLU A 294 -22.52 6.23 19.46
N LYS A 295 -23.22 5.12 19.21
CA LYS A 295 -24.37 4.66 19.99
C LYS A 295 -24.02 3.54 20.98
N ALA A 296 -22.78 3.09 20.99
CA ALA A 296 -22.34 1.98 21.83
C ALA A 296 -22.43 2.33 23.31
N GLU A 297 -22.91 1.38 24.12
CA GLU A 297 -22.86 1.47 25.59
C GLU A 297 -21.43 1.43 26.09
N LYS A 298 -20.57 0.65 25.40
CA LYS A 298 -19.13 0.54 25.64
C LYS A 298 -18.39 0.21 24.36
N ILE A 299 -17.17 0.70 24.24
CA ILE A 299 -16.23 0.33 23.20
C ILE A 299 -15.02 -0.33 23.85
N LEU A 300 -14.63 -1.48 23.34
CA LEU A 300 -13.53 -2.29 23.87
C LEU A 300 -12.53 -2.56 22.76
N CYS A 301 -11.28 -2.18 22.98
CA CYS A 301 -10.16 -2.61 22.15
C CYS A 301 -9.41 -3.74 22.85
N PHE A 302 -8.96 -4.75 22.10
CA PHE A 302 -8.34 -5.90 22.71
C PHE A 302 -7.32 -6.64 21.83
N ASN A 303 -6.39 -7.27 22.47
CA ASN A 303 -5.46 -8.22 21.85
C ASN A 303 -4.94 -9.23 22.91
N SER A 304 -4.11 -10.20 22.49
CA SER A 304 -3.57 -11.24 23.40
C SER A 304 -2.73 -10.70 24.55
N VAL A 305 -2.16 -9.49 24.40
CA VAL A 305 -1.25 -8.88 25.38
C VAL A 305 -2.00 -7.97 26.35
N ARG A 306 -2.73 -7.00 25.79
CA ARG A 306 -3.44 -5.96 26.57
C ARG A 306 -4.74 -6.47 27.17
N LYS A 307 -5.23 -7.64 26.71
CA LYS A 307 -6.57 -8.15 27.00
C LYS A 307 -7.63 -7.12 26.59
N MET A 308 -8.70 -6.98 27.32
CA MET A 308 -9.77 -6.02 27.02
C MET A 308 -9.48 -4.68 27.71
N VAL A 309 -9.52 -3.63 26.94
CA VAL A 309 -9.34 -2.24 27.39
C VAL A 309 -10.56 -1.45 26.95
N GLU A 310 -11.26 -0.85 27.89
CA GLU A 310 -12.36 0.07 27.60
C GLU A 310 -11.81 1.40 27.09
N VAL A 311 -12.34 1.86 25.96
CA VAL A 311 -11.84 3.04 25.24
C VAL A 311 -12.97 3.98 24.88
N GLU A 312 -12.63 5.23 24.59
CA GLU A 312 -13.58 6.29 24.23
C GLU A 312 -13.28 6.78 22.81
N LEU A 313 -14.32 7.01 22.03
CA LEU A 313 -14.21 7.59 20.70
C LEU A 313 -13.91 9.09 20.82
N CYS A 314 -12.80 9.56 20.25
CA CYS A 314 -12.53 10.99 20.09
C CYS A 314 -13.50 11.57 19.06
N SER A 315 -14.05 12.72 19.41
CA SER A 315 -14.77 13.59 18.49
C SER A 315 -13.83 14.20 17.44
#